data_93235a543567c8cfc4cd4fcdff051f53
#
_entry.id   93235a543567c8cfc4cd4fcdff051f53
#
_cell.length_a   1.000
_cell.length_b   1.000
_cell.length_c   1.000
_cell.angle_alpha   90.00
_cell.angle_beta   90.00
_cell.angle_gamma   90.00
#
_symmetry.space_group_name_H-M   'P 1'
#
loop_
_entity.id
_entity.type
_entity.pdbx_description
1 polymer ?
#
loop_
_entity_poly.entity_id
_entity_poly.type
_entity_poly.pdbx_seq_one_letter_code
_entity_poly.pdbx_strand_id
1 'polypeptide(L)'
;MSNARDGFDAIGVVVDWIDACKQRRLDDLLNLYDATATVECCEGGSFRGRSEMESYWAPRLARSRRDAFEMDGLMPEPDGVTLDYRGYDGVPVRTHFRFTSTGKISLTACEPIRAAA
;
A
#
# COMPACT_ATOMS: atom_id res chain seq x y z
N MET A 1 20.27 1.19 19.94
CA MET A 1 19.48 1.23 19.13
C MET A 1 18.84 0.05 18.74
N SER A 2 17.84 -0.18 19.14
CA SER A 2 17.16 -1.37 18.93
C SER A 2 16.74 -1.55 17.53
N ASN A 3 16.55 -0.48 16.83
CA ASN A 3 16.07 -0.65 15.52
C ASN A 3 17.04 -1.18 14.57
N ALA A 4 18.28 -1.20 14.93
CA ALA A 4 19.29 -1.68 14.04
C ALA A 4 19.02 -3.07 13.58
N ARG A 5 18.42 -3.90 14.43
CA ARG A 5 18.27 -5.26 13.98
C ARG A 5 17.03 -5.43 13.15
N ASP A 6 16.11 -4.51 13.21
CA ASP A 6 14.95 -4.60 12.35
C ASP A 6 15.31 -4.24 10.93
N GLY A 7 16.30 -3.40 10.75
CA GLY A 7 16.83 -3.13 9.44
C GLY A 7 15.98 -2.24 8.54
N PHE A 8 14.80 -1.82 8.95
CA PHE A 8 14.00 -0.96 8.09
C PHE A 8 12.97 -0.19 8.91
N ASP A 9 12.47 0.86 8.28
CA ASP A 9 11.48 1.74 8.86
C ASP A 9 10.13 1.45 8.18
N ALA A 10 9.30 0.68 8.83
CA ALA A 10 8.00 0.27 8.25
C ALA A 10 7.13 1.48 7.92
N ILE A 11 7.10 2.49 8.82
CA ILE A 11 6.31 3.69 8.58
C ILE A 11 6.85 4.43 7.36
N GLY A 12 8.17 4.53 7.23
CA GLY A 12 8.76 5.18 6.07
C GLY A 12 8.42 4.48 4.76
N VAL A 13 8.38 3.14 4.78
CA VAL A 13 8.00 2.39 3.59
C VAL A 13 6.57 2.70 3.18
N VAL A 14 5.65 2.79 4.15
CA VAL A 14 4.25 3.11 3.87
C VAL A 14 4.12 4.54 3.34
N VAL A 15 4.88 5.48 3.90
CA VAL A 15 4.89 6.85 3.40
C VAL A 15 5.40 6.90 1.96
N ASP A 16 6.46 6.14 1.66
CA ASP A 16 6.96 6.05 0.30
C ASP A 16 5.93 5.43 -0.64
N TRP A 17 5.17 4.46 -0.14
CA TRP A 17 4.13 3.80 -0.92
C TRP A 17 3.02 4.78 -1.32
N ILE A 18 2.51 5.54 -0.35
CA ILE A 18 1.42 6.48 -0.64
C ILE A 18 1.93 7.61 -1.54
N ASP A 19 3.19 8.02 -1.35
CA ASP A 19 3.79 9.06 -2.18
C ASP A 19 3.96 8.57 -3.62
N ALA A 20 4.42 7.35 -3.81
CA ALA A 20 4.55 6.78 -5.15
C ALA A 20 3.19 6.70 -5.84
N CYS A 21 2.13 6.37 -5.11
CA CYS A 21 0.78 6.35 -5.64
C CYS A 21 0.34 7.75 -6.06
N LYS A 22 0.56 8.75 -5.19
CA LYS A 22 0.18 10.13 -5.49
C LYS A 22 0.92 10.66 -6.71
N GLN A 23 2.19 10.32 -6.84
CA GLN A 23 3.02 10.79 -7.93
C GLN A 23 2.86 9.96 -9.18
N ARG A 24 2.08 8.88 -9.12
CA ARG A 24 1.86 7.95 -10.23
C ARG A 24 3.15 7.33 -10.71
N ARG A 25 4.03 6.99 -9.78
CA ARG A 25 5.32 6.39 -10.11
C ARG A 25 5.21 4.88 -9.97
N LEU A 26 4.78 4.23 -11.03
CA LEU A 26 4.49 2.80 -11.02
C LEU A 26 5.72 1.97 -10.64
N ASP A 27 6.87 2.25 -11.24
CA ASP A 27 8.07 1.47 -10.96
C ASP A 27 8.52 1.62 -9.52
N ASP A 28 8.47 2.85 -8.98
CA ASP A 28 8.83 3.08 -7.59
C ASP A 28 7.89 2.34 -6.67
N LEU A 29 6.59 2.34 -6.98
CA LEU A 29 5.60 1.63 -6.19
C LEU A 29 5.89 0.13 -6.19
N LEU A 30 6.11 -0.45 -7.37
CA LEU A 30 6.35 -1.88 -7.47
C LEU A 30 7.65 -2.28 -6.79
N ASN A 31 8.64 -1.40 -6.79
CA ASN A 31 9.92 -1.70 -6.16
C ASN A 31 9.84 -1.74 -4.64
N LEU A 32 8.79 -1.24 -4.04
CA LEU A 32 8.59 -1.35 -2.60
C LEU A 32 8.10 -2.73 -2.21
N TYR A 33 7.56 -3.50 -3.16
CA TYR A 33 7.00 -4.81 -2.90
C TYR A 33 8.06 -5.89 -3.07
N ASP A 34 7.91 -6.95 -2.27
CA ASP A 34 8.69 -8.16 -2.48
C ASP A 34 8.28 -8.81 -3.80
N ALA A 35 9.18 -9.56 -4.42
CA ALA A 35 8.90 -10.17 -5.72
C ALA A 35 7.72 -11.13 -5.70
N THR A 36 7.42 -11.71 -4.54
CA THR A 36 6.32 -12.66 -4.41
C THR A 36 5.15 -12.08 -3.63
N ALA A 37 5.11 -10.76 -3.49
CA ALA A 37 4.08 -10.10 -2.69
C ALA A 37 2.69 -10.25 -3.31
N THR A 38 1.68 -10.01 -2.48
CA THR A 38 0.29 -10.09 -2.88
C THR A 38 -0.40 -8.75 -2.63
N VAL A 39 -1.24 -8.35 -3.55
CA VAL A 39 -2.16 -7.22 -3.38
C VAL A 39 -3.57 -7.79 -3.32
N GLU A 40 -4.28 -7.52 -2.22
CA GLU A 40 -5.69 -7.89 -2.10
C GLU A 40 -6.50 -6.63 -2.30
N CYS A 41 -7.33 -6.62 -3.33
CA CYS A 41 -8.03 -5.43 -3.76
C CYS A 41 -9.28 -5.17 -2.93
N CYS A 42 -9.61 -3.91 -2.69
CA CYS A 42 -10.84 -3.53 -2.01
C CYS A 42 -12.08 -4.02 -2.71
N GLU A 43 -12.01 -4.19 -4.01
CA GLU A 43 -13.13 -4.66 -4.82
C GLU A 43 -13.14 -6.16 -5.00
N GLY A 44 -12.25 -6.86 -4.30
CA GLY A 44 -12.11 -8.30 -4.43
C GLY A 44 -10.99 -8.66 -5.38
N GLY A 45 -10.48 -9.87 -5.23
CA GLY A 45 -9.40 -10.35 -6.07
C GLY A 45 -8.03 -10.19 -5.44
N SER A 46 -7.14 -11.06 -5.83
CA SER A 46 -5.76 -11.08 -5.36
C SER A 46 -4.83 -11.05 -6.56
N PHE A 47 -3.73 -10.30 -6.44
CA PHE A 47 -2.75 -10.15 -7.51
C PHE A 47 -1.40 -10.46 -6.91
N ARG A 48 -0.74 -11.48 -7.42
CA ARG A 48 0.51 -11.95 -6.84
C ARG A 48 1.66 -11.84 -7.82
N GLY A 49 2.78 -11.33 -7.33
CA GLY A 49 3.97 -11.17 -8.15
C GLY A 49 3.96 -9.90 -8.95
N ARG A 50 5.13 -9.51 -9.44
CA ARG A 50 5.29 -8.19 -10.06
C ARG A 50 4.42 -8.00 -11.28
N SER A 51 4.30 -9.01 -12.12
CA SER A 51 3.52 -8.88 -13.36
C SER A 51 2.04 -8.64 -13.07
N GLU A 52 1.47 -9.40 -12.14
CA GLU A 52 0.07 -9.23 -11.79
C GLU A 52 -0.15 -7.91 -11.06
N MET A 53 0.77 -7.53 -10.18
CA MET A 53 0.67 -6.26 -9.48
C MET A 53 0.74 -5.08 -10.45
N GLU A 54 1.57 -5.19 -11.48
CA GLU A 54 1.66 -4.14 -12.49
C GLU A 54 0.33 -4.01 -13.23
N SER A 55 -0.28 -5.12 -13.60
CA SER A 55 -1.57 -5.11 -14.27
C SER A 55 -2.65 -4.50 -13.38
N TYR A 56 -2.53 -4.68 -12.08
CA TYR A 56 -3.48 -4.10 -11.13
C TYR A 56 -3.26 -2.60 -10.97
N TRP A 57 -2.01 -2.19 -10.74
CA TRP A 57 -1.71 -0.81 -10.38
C TRP A 57 -1.69 0.17 -11.55
N ALA A 58 -1.19 -0.27 -12.71
CA ALA A 58 -1.01 0.65 -13.84
C ALA A 58 -2.30 1.40 -14.21
N PRO A 59 -3.43 0.71 -14.44
CA PRO A 59 -4.64 1.45 -14.79
C PRO A 59 -5.19 2.29 -13.65
N ARG A 60 -5.00 1.86 -12.41
CA ARG A 60 -5.49 2.62 -11.27
C ARG A 60 -4.73 3.92 -11.08
N LEU A 61 -3.40 3.86 -11.21
CA LEU A 61 -2.61 5.09 -11.12
C LEU A 61 -2.93 6.03 -12.26
N ALA A 62 -3.12 5.49 -13.48
CA ALA A 62 -3.41 6.32 -14.65
C ALA A 62 -4.75 7.03 -14.51
N ARG A 63 -5.72 6.41 -13.83
CA ARG A 63 -7.07 6.96 -13.69
C ARG A 63 -7.34 7.58 -12.34
N SER A 64 -6.32 7.74 -11.51
CA SER A 64 -6.56 8.24 -10.17
C SER A 64 -7.05 9.69 -10.19
N ARG A 65 -7.96 9.99 -9.27
CA ARG A 65 -8.51 11.33 -9.14
C ARG A 65 -7.48 12.26 -8.56
N ARG A 66 -7.72 13.55 -8.69
CA ARG A 66 -6.80 14.57 -8.19
C ARG A 66 -6.60 14.45 -6.67
N ASP A 67 -7.66 14.11 -5.94
CA ASP A 67 -7.60 13.98 -4.49
C ASP A 67 -7.32 12.55 -4.03
N ALA A 68 -6.94 11.67 -4.95
CA ALA A 68 -6.62 10.29 -4.60
C ALA A 68 -5.37 10.22 -3.74
N PHE A 69 -5.31 9.17 -2.95
CA PHE A 69 -4.14 8.85 -2.13
C PHE A 69 -3.77 9.92 -1.09
N GLU A 70 -4.79 10.65 -0.64
CA GLU A 70 -4.59 11.54 0.50
C GLU A 70 -4.63 10.70 1.77
N MET A 71 -3.61 10.85 2.61
CA MET A 71 -3.51 10.07 3.82
C MET A 71 -4.38 10.68 4.91
N ASP A 72 -5.22 9.85 5.53
CA ASP A 72 -6.08 10.29 6.62
C ASP A 72 -5.56 9.80 7.97
N GLY A 73 -4.92 8.67 8.01
CA GLY A 73 -4.39 8.15 9.26
C GLY A 73 -3.42 7.02 9.02
N LEU A 74 -2.50 6.84 9.95
CA LEU A 74 -1.49 5.80 9.85
C LEU A 74 -1.26 5.23 11.22
N MET A 75 -1.32 3.91 11.35
CA MET A 75 -1.23 3.26 12.64
C MET A 75 -0.27 2.07 12.60
N PRO A 76 0.80 2.09 13.38
CA PRO A 76 1.65 0.91 13.48
C PRO A 76 0.90 -0.21 14.20
N GLU A 77 1.17 -1.43 13.79
CA GLU A 77 0.57 -2.62 14.37
C GLU A 77 1.68 -3.60 14.71
N PRO A 78 1.44 -4.60 15.55
CA PRO A 78 2.51 -5.54 15.91
C PRO A 78 3.14 -6.24 14.71
N ASP A 79 2.38 -6.52 13.67
CA ASP A 79 2.87 -7.26 12.52
C ASP A 79 2.86 -6.45 11.23
N GLY A 80 2.73 -5.14 11.31
CA GLY A 80 2.72 -4.32 10.11
C GLY A 80 2.25 -2.90 10.36
N VAL A 81 1.58 -2.33 9.39
CA VAL A 81 1.08 -0.96 9.46
C VAL A 81 -0.30 -0.92 8.81
N THR A 82 -1.16 -0.11 9.36
CA THR A 82 -2.48 0.15 8.76
C THR A 82 -2.52 1.61 8.30
N LEU A 83 -2.99 1.84 7.10
CA LEU A 83 -3.08 3.16 6.51
C LEU A 83 -4.51 3.43 6.06
N ASP A 84 -5.08 4.53 6.53
CA ASP A 84 -6.37 5.02 6.06
C ASP A 84 -6.11 6.16 5.08
N TYR A 85 -6.70 6.08 3.90
CA TYR A 85 -6.44 7.06 2.85
C TYR A 85 -7.58 7.03 1.84
N ARG A 86 -7.53 7.94 0.88
CA ARG A 86 -8.49 7.94 -0.21
C ARG A 86 -7.93 7.10 -1.35
N GLY A 87 -8.71 6.15 -1.83
CA GLY A 87 -8.30 5.31 -2.94
C GLY A 87 -8.19 6.07 -4.25
N TYR A 88 -7.87 5.37 -5.32
CA TYR A 88 -7.68 6.01 -6.62
C TYR A 88 -8.95 6.73 -7.10
N ASP A 89 -10.12 6.29 -6.65
CA ASP A 89 -11.40 6.87 -7.01
C ASP A 89 -11.91 7.87 -5.98
N GLY A 90 -11.09 8.19 -4.97
CA GLY A 90 -11.45 9.16 -3.94
C GLY A 90 -12.25 8.58 -2.78
N VAL A 91 -12.56 7.29 -2.81
CA VAL A 91 -13.35 6.66 -1.75
C VAL A 91 -12.44 6.30 -0.57
N PRO A 92 -12.83 6.57 0.67
CA PRO A 92 -11.98 6.22 1.81
C PRO A 92 -11.81 4.72 1.94
N VAL A 93 -10.57 4.30 2.11
CA VAL A 93 -10.21 2.89 2.24
C VAL A 93 -9.15 2.72 3.31
N ARG A 94 -8.99 1.49 3.78
CA ARG A 94 -7.97 1.11 4.74
C ARG A 94 -7.14 0.00 4.14
N THR A 95 -5.84 0.12 4.18
CA THR A 95 -4.95 -0.94 3.70
C THR A 95 -4.06 -1.39 4.85
N HIS A 96 -3.96 -2.71 5.01
CA HIS A 96 -3.07 -3.34 5.96
C HIS A 96 -1.82 -3.76 5.23
N PHE A 97 -0.66 -3.37 5.78
CA PHE A 97 0.64 -3.68 5.18
C PHE A 97 1.37 -4.71 6.03
N ARG A 98 1.92 -5.71 5.39
CA ARG A 98 2.85 -6.64 6.03
C ARG A 98 4.15 -6.61 5.28
N PHE A 99 5.23 -6.99 5.96
CA PHE A 99 6.58 -6.82 5.40
C PHE A 99 7.39 -8.10 5.54
N THR A 100 8.37 -8.24 4.64
CA THR A 100 9.39 -9.27 4.79
C THR A 100 10.40 -8.81 5.83
N SER A 101 11.28 -9.70 6.24
CA SER A 101 12.32 -9.35 7.20
C SER A 101 13.30 -8.32 6.68
N THR A 102 13.36 -8.14 5.36
CA THR A 102 14.27 -7.16 4.76
C THR A 102 13.60 -5.83 4.45
N GLY A 103 12.34 -5.67 4.84
CA GLY A 103 11.66 -4.39 4.69
C GLY A 103 10.91 -4.20 3.39
N LYS A 104 10.71 -5.26 2.61
CA LYS A 104 9.86 -5.17 1.44
C LYS A 104 8.43 -5.46 1.84
N ILE A 105 7.47 -4.88 1.14
CA ILE A 105 6.06 -5.16 1.39
C ILE A 105 5.74 -6.56 0.90
N SER A 106 5.23 -7.41 1.77
CA SER A 106 4.83 -8.77 1.38
C SER A 106 3.33 -8.86 1.08
N LEU A 107 2.56 -7.93 1.62
CA LEU A 107 1.11 -7.94 1.42
C LEU A 107 0.55 -6.55 1.62
N THR A 108 -0.34 -6.14 0.72
CA THR A 108 -1.25 -5.02 0.99
C THR A 108 -2.66 -5.56 0.83
N ALA A 109 -3.47 -5.41 1.87
CA ALA A 109 -4.85 -5.88 1.86
C ALA A 109 -5.76 -4.69 2.11
N CYS A 110 -6.58 -4.36 1.12
CA CYS A 110 -7.45 -3.19 1.15
C CYS A 110 -8.86 -3.56 1.56
N GLU A 111 -9.46 -2.74 2.41
CA GLU A 111 -10.87 -2.87 2.75
C GLU A 111 -11.50 -1.50 2.75
N PRO A 112 -12.78 -1.40 2.37
CA PRO A 112 -13.46 -0.11 2.41
C PRO A 112 -13.72 0.31 3.85
N ILE A 113 -13.64 1.61 4.12
CA ILE A 113 -14.00 2.13 5.43
C ILE A 113 -15.48 2.47 5.37
N ARG A 114 -16.26 1.79 6.21
CA ARG A 114 -17.68 2.05 6.22
C ARG A 114 -17.96 3.21 7.15
N ALA A 115 -18.81 4.11 6.69
CA ALA A 115 -19.24 5.19 7.54
C ALA A 115 -20.04 4.59 8.69
N ALA A 116 -19.94 5.21 9.86
CA ALA A 116 -20.73 4.79 10.99
C ALA A 116 -22.21 5.00 10.66
N ALA A 117 -22.99 4.04 10.98
CA ALA A 117 -24.41 4.13 10.68
C ALA A 117 -25.10 5.19 11.52
#